data_3dad75d676b5b5446fe2c4127e364b15
#
_entry.id   3dad75d676b5b5446fe2c4127e364b15
#
_cell.length_a   1.000
_cell.length_b   1.000
_cell.length_c   1.000
_cell.angle_alpha   90.00
_cell.angle_beta   90.00
_cell.angle_gamma   90.00
#
_symmetry.space_group_name_H-M   'P 1'
#
loop_
_entity.id
_entity.type
_entity.pdbx_description
1 polymer ?
#
loop_
_entity_poly.entity_id
_entity_poly.type
_entity_poly.pdbx_seq_one_letter_code
_entity_poly.pdbx_strand_id
1 'polypeptide(L)'
;MKGIVLAGGSGTRLYPITKGISKQLIPIFDKPMVYYPISALMLAGIREILIISTPYDLPAFRRLLGDGSELGVRFEYAEQPSPDGLAQAFIIGEKFIGDDSACLVLGDNIFYGSGFTGLLRQSVENAEKHGLATVFGYYVNDPERYGVADFDSDGNCLSIEEKPKNPKSNYAVVGLYFYPNSVVEIAKNIKPSARGELEITTVNQEYLKHQKLKVLTLQRGFAWLDTGTHDSLAEASTFIEVIEKRQGLKVACLEEIAFKRGWIDAEQLEHLAQPMLKNGYGQYLMQLAKEI
;
A
#
# COMPACT_ATOMS: atom_id res chain seq x y z
N MET A 1 8.93 11.24 6.24
CA MET A 1 7.98 10.73 5.19
C MET A 1 6.63 10.43 5.80
N LYS A 2 5.56 10.75 5.13
CA LYS A 2 4.16 10.45 5.48
C LYS A 2 3.60 9.36 4.57
N GLY A 3 2.71 8.51 5.12
CA GLY A 3 2.07 7.44 4.36
C GLY A 3 0.62 7.79 4.00
N ILE A 4 0.17 7.37 2.83
CA ILE A 4 -1.23 7.47 2.40
C ILE A 4 -1.69 6.08 1.97
N VAL A 5 -2.78 5.61 2.55
CA VAL A 5 -3.53 4.45 2.06
C VAL A 5 -4.76 4.95 1.32
N LEU A 6 -4.82 4.71 0.01
CA LEU A 6 -6.00 5.04 -0.77
C LEU A 6 -6.94 3.83 -0.80
N ALA A 7 -7.97 3.90 0.01
CA ALA A 7 -8.97 2.86 0.24
C ALA A 7 -10.37 3.29 -0.26
N GLY A 8 -10.40 3.99 -1.38
CA GLY A 8 -11.62 4.44 -2.05
C GLY A 8 -12.08 3.50 -3.16
N GLY A 9 -13.07 3.95 -3.91
CA GLY A 9 -13.62 3.26 -5.07
C GLY A 9 -14.90 2.48 -4.77
N SER A 10 -15.74 2.28 -5.81
CA SER A 10 -17.06 1.66 -5.69
C SER A 10 -17.07 0.15 -5.52
N GLY A 11 -15.94 -0.52 -5.79
CA GLY A 11 -15.79 -1.97 -5.66
C GLY A 11 -16.76 -2.80 -6.52
N THR A 12 -17.37 -2.22 -7.56
CA THR A 12 -18.48 -2.85 -8.33
C THR A 12 -18.14 -4.20 -8.94
N ARG A 13 -16.86 -4.46 -9.23
CA ARG A 13 -16.41 -5.77 -9.74
C ARG A 13 -16.55 -6.92 -8.73
N LEU A 14 -16.73 -6.59 -7.44
CA LEU A 14 -16.93 -7.56 -6.36
C LEU A 14 -18.38 -7.60 -5.85
N TYR A 15 -19.34 -7.02 -6.59
CA TYR A 15 -20.75 -7.18 -6.25
C TYR A 15 -21.16 -8.66 -6.27
N PRO A 16 -22.00 -9.13 -5.32
CA PRO A 16 -22.75 -8.32 -4.33
C PRO A 16 -22.00 -8.02 -3.02
N ILE A 17 -20.81 -8.55 -2.77
CA ILE A 17 -20.08 -8.42 -1.50
C ILE A 17 -19.92 -6.94 -1.12
N THR A 18 -19.42 -6.12 -2.04
CA THR A 18 -19.13 -4.70 -1.81
C THR A 18 -20.34 -3.77 -1.85
N LYS A 19 -21.57 -4.32 -1.88
CA LYS A 19 -22.78 -3.54 -1.62
C LYS A 19 -22.94 -3.16 -0.13
N GLY A 20 -22.40 -3.98 0.76
CA GLY A 20 -22.54 -3.81 2.20
C GLY A 20 -21.26 -3.46 2.95
N ILE A 21 -20.10 -3.58 2.28
CA ILE A 21 -18.79 -3.35 2.90
C ILE A 21 -17.80 -2.81 1.88
N SER A 22 -16.94 -1.89 2.32
CA SER A 22 -15.79 -1.47 1.51
C SER A 22 -14.91 -2.67 1.13
N LYS A 23 -14.41 -2.70 -0.11
CA LYS A 23 -13.50 -3.76 -0.60
C LYS A 23 -12.33 -3.99 0.37
N GLN A 24 -11.73 -2.93 0.85
CA GLN A 24 -10.53 -2.99 1.68
C GLN A 24 -10.80 -3.45 3.13
N LEU A 25 -12.07 -3.61 3.50
CA LEU A 25 -12.49 -4.20 4.78
C LEU A 25 -12.87 -5.68 4.66
N ILE A 26 -12.91 -6.25 3.45
CA ILE A 26 -13.10 -7.69 3.25
C ILE A 26 -11.92 -8.44 3.87
N PRO A 27 -12.17 -9.56 4.58
CA PRO A 27 -11.09 -10.35 5.15
C PRO A 27 -10.24 -11.01 4.06
N ILE A 28 -8.94 -10.98 4.24
CA ILE A 28 -7.97 -11.81 3.55
C ILE A 28 -7.40 -12.77 4.60
N PHE A 29 -7.88 -13.99 4.60
CA PHE A 29 -7.65 -15.03 5.60
C PHE A 29 -8.12 -14.58 7.00
N ASP A 30 -7.23 -14.08 7.88
CA ASP A 30 -7.51 -13.84 9.29
C ASP A 30 -7.57 -12.36 9.69
N LYS A 31 -7.45 -11.44 8.74
CA LYS A 31 -7.46 -9.98 8.98
C LYS A 31 -8.05 -9.19 7.81
N PRO A 32 -8.51 -7.95 8.03
CA PRO A 32 -8.99 -7.09 6.95
C PRO A 32 -7.92 -6.79 5.93
N MET A 33 -8.30 -6.69 4.65
CA MET A 33 -7.40 -6.42 3.52
C MET A 33 -6.53 -5.17 3.74
N VAL A 34 -7.06 -4.11 4.34
CA VAL A 34 -6.34 -2.85 4.58
C VAL A 34 -5.10 -3.01 5.47
N TYR A 35 -5.00 -4.08 6.27
CA TYR A 35 -3.82 -4.36 7.09
C TYR A 35 -2.57 -4.58 6.22
N TYR A 36 -2.72 -5.19 5.04
CA TYR A 36 -1.59 -5.47 4.15
C TYR A 36 -0.91 -4.21 3.62
N PRO A 37 -1.61 -3.24 3.02
CA PRO A 37 -0.97 -1.97 2.61
C PRO A 37 -0.48 -1.14 3.81
N ILE A 38 -1.20 -1.11 4.95
CA ILE A 38 -0.71 -0.46 6.17
C ILE A 38 0.60 -1.10 6.63
N SER A 39 0.71 -2.43 6.59
CA SER A 39 1.94 -3.13 6.97
C SER A 39 3.13 -2.72 6.10
N ALA A 40 2.93 -2.49 4.80
CA ALA A 40 3.99 -2.01 3.92
C ALA A 40 4.52 -0.63 4.35
N LEU A 41 3.63 0.29 4.72
CA LEU A 41 4.02 1.61 5.26
C LEU A 41 4.77 1.46 6.59
N MET A 42 4.27 0.65 7.51
CA MET A 42 4.94 0.39 8.79
C MET A 42 6.30 -0.28 8.61
N LEU A 43 6.44 -1.22 7.68
CA LEU A 43 7.73 -1.84 7.30
C LEU A 43 8.68 -0.84 6.65
N ALA A 44 8.20 0.19 5.99
CA ALA A 44 9.01 1.32 5.52
C ALA A 44 9.49 2.24 6.66
N GLY A 45 8.97 2.08 7.87
CA GLY A 45 9.26 2.94 9.03
C GLY A 45 8.33 4.14 9.16
N ILE A 46 7.26 4.19 8.38
CA ILE A 46 6.29 5.29 8.37
C ILE A 46 5.31 5.10 9.53
N ARG A 47 5.17 6.13 10.37
CA ARG A 47 4.31 6.12 11.56
C ARG A 47 3.12 7.07 11.46
N GLU A 48 3.14 8.01 10.54
CA GLU A 48 2.03 8.92 10.28
C GLU A 48 1.36 8.52 8.98
N ILE A 49 0.11 8.07 9.06
CA ILE A 49 -0.60 7.43 7.95
C ILE A 49 -1.98 8.05 7.79
N LEU A 50 -2.26 8.55 6.59
CA LEU A 50 -3.57 9.06 6.18
C LEU A 50 -4.34 7.95 5.47
N ILE A 51 -5.53 7.62 5.97
CA ILE A 51 -6.48 6.72 5.31
C ILE A 51 -7.46 7.57 4.51
N ILE A 52 -7.46 7.43 3.20
CA ILE A 52 -8.41 8.12 2.31
C ILE A 52 -9.43 7.10 1.83
N SER A 53 -10.71 7.39 2.06
CA SER A 53 -11.82 6.52 1.63
C SER A 53 -13.04 7.33 1.25
N THR A 54 -14.10 6.64 0.78
CA THR A 54 -15.39 7.29 0.51
C THR A 54 -16.01 7.84 1.81
N PRO A 55 -16.83 8.89 1.76
CA PRO A 55 -17.55 9.37 2.95
C PRO A 55 -18.40 8.29 3.62
N TYR A 56 -18.93 7.34 2.83
CA TYR A 56 -19.75 6.23 3.33
C TYR A 56 -18.93 5.20 4.12
N ASP A 57 -17.74 4.85 3.64
CA ASP A 57 -16.92 3.78 4.22
C ASP A 57 -15.97 4.27 5.33
N LEU A 58 -15.58 5.54 5.30
CA LEU A 58 -14.58 6.11 6.22
C LEU A 58 -14.90 5.86 7.71
N PRO A 59 -16.17 5.93 8.18
CA PRO A 59 -16.50 5.60 9.58
C PRO A 59 -16.14 4.16 9.97
N ALA A 60 -16.17 3.20 9.03
CA ALA A 60 -15.82 1.82 9.30
C ALA A 60 -14.29 1.65 9.49
N PHE A 61 -13.48 2.37 8.68
CA PHE A 61 -12.02 2.42 8.89
C PHE A 61 -11.65 3.04 10.23
N ARG A 62 -12.33 4.13 10.63
CA ARG A 62 -12.11 4.75 11.95
C ARG A 62 -12.42 3.79 13.11
N ARG A 63 -13.49 3.01 13.00
CA ARG A 63 -13.82 2.01 14.02
C ARG A 63 -12.82 0.88 14.08
N LEU A 64 -12.27 0.46 12.92
CA LEU A 64 -11.31 -0.63 12.84
C LEU A 64 -9.92 -0.24 13.36
N LEU A 65 -9.43 0.94 12.98
CA LEU A 65 -8.02 1.31 13.15
C LEU A 65 -7.80 2.31 14.31
N GLY A 66 -8.87 2.96 14.80
CA GLY A 66 -8.74 3.99 15.84
C GLY A 66 -7.88 5.18 15.41
N ASP A 67 -7.11 5.71 16.32
CA ASP A 67 -6.14 6.78 16.06
C ASP A 67 -4.70 6.25 15.85
N GLY A 68 -4.50 4.94 16.03
CA GLY A 68 -3.21 4.27 15.87
C GLY A 68 -2.30 4.30 17.08
N SER A 69 -2.66 5.00 18.16
CA SER A 69 -1.82 5.14 19.37
C SER A 69 -1.46 3.79 19.99
N GLU A 70 -2.39 2.81 19.95
CA GLU A 70 -2.16 1.46 20.45
C GLU A 70 -1.05 0.70 19.70
N LEU A 71 -0.75 1.09 18.47
CA LEU A 71 0.33 0.55 17.64
C LEU A 71 1.57 1.46 17.59
N GLY A 72 1.57 2.56 18.34
CA GLY A 72 2.63 3.55 18.30
C GLY A 72 2.73 4.28 16.96
N VAL A 73 1.65 4.33 16.19
CA VAL A 73 1.50 5.10 14.95
C VAL A 73 0.40 6.16 15.11
N ARG A 74 0.21 7.01 14.10
CA ARG A 74 -0.88 7.98 14.05
C ARG A 74 -1.67 7.79 12.77
N PHE A 75 -2.95 7.44 12.89
CA PHE A 75 -3.88 7.43 11.77
C PHE A 75 -4.65 8.74 11.69
N GLU A 76 -4.67 9.33 10.52
CA GLU A 76 -5.58 10.38 10.12
C GLU A 76 -6.50 9.90 9.01
N TYR A 77 -7.59 10.61 8.76
CA TYR A 77 -8.67 10.16 7.89
C TYR A 77 -9.17 11.31 7.05
N ALA A 78 -9.28 11.09 5.73
CA ALA A 78 -9.83 12.06 4.80
C ALA A 78 -10.81 11.40 3.83
N GLU A 79 -11.76 12.20 3.36
CA GLU A 79 -12.77 11.75 2.41
C GLU A 79 -12.32 11.99 0.97
N GLN A 80 -12.55 11.00 0.12
CA GLN A 80 -12.54 11.13 -1.34
C GLN A 80 -13.99 10.99 -1.84
N PRO A 81 -14.69 12.10 -2.10
CA PRO A 81 -16.10 12.06 -2.48
C PRO A 81 -16.37 11.41 -3.84
N SER A 82 -15.42 11.53 -4.77
CA SER A 82 -15.48 10.94 -6.11
C SER A 82 -14.13 10.33 -6.48
N PRO A 83 -14.12 9.23 -7.27
CA PRO A 83 -12.89 8.53 -7.65
C PRO A 83 -12.20 9.22 -8.84
N ASP A 84 -11.72 10.46 -8.63
CA ASP A 84 -11.15 11.30 -9.69
C ASP A 84 -9.69 10.95 -10.02
N GLY A 85 -9.24 9.77 -9.63
CA GLY A 85 -7.90 9.23 -9.93
C GLY A 85 -6.98 9.11 -8.71
N LEU A 86 -5.90 8.35 -8.87
CA LEU A 86 -5.00 8.03 -7.76
C LEU A 86 -4.20 9.26 -7.30
N ALA A 87 -3.82 10.15 -8.21
CA ALA A 87 -3.05 11.34 -7.88
C ALA A 87 -3.83 12.35 -7.03
N GLN A 88 -5.18 12.30 -7.01
CA GLN A 88 -6.01 13.11 -6.14
C GLN A 88 -5.66 12.91 -4.65
N ALA A 89 -5.13 11.74 -4.28
CA ALA A 89 -4.71 11.44 -2.91
C ALA A 89 -3.70 12.47 -2.36
N PHE A 90 -2.81 13.00 -3.20
CA PHE A 90 -1.83 14.01 -2.79
C PHE A 90 -2.45 15.39 -2.61
N ILE A 91 -3.50 15.72 -3.37
CA ILE A 91 -4.25 16.97 -3.23
C ILE A 91 -5.09 16.93 -1.95
N ILE A 92 -5.82 15.82 -1.70
CA ILE A 92 -6.59 15.61 -0.47
C ILE A 92 -5.66 15.61 0.75
N GLY A 93 -4.50 14.93 0.64
CA GLY A 93 -3.52 14.78 1.70
C GLY A 93 -2.56 15.97 1.88
N GLU A 94 -2.68 17.06 1.12
CA GLU A 94 -1.70 18.17 1.13
C GLU A 94 -1.37 18.67 2.53
N LYS A 95 -2.40 18.98 3.33
CA LYS A 95 -2.19 19.49 4.70
C LYS A 95 -1.54 18.46 5.62
N PHE A 96 -1.88 17.19 5.43
CA PHE A 96 -1.28 16.08 6.18
C PHE A 96 0.18 15.85 5.78
N ILE A 97 0.50 15.89 4.49
CA ILE A 97 1.85 15.72 3.96
C ILE A 97 2.74 16.88 4.46
N GLY A 98 2.25 18.13 4.40
CA GLY A 98 3.04 19.32 4.74
C GLY A 98 4.32 19.38 3.90
N ASP A 99 5.46 19.51 4.55
CA ASP A 99 6.78 19.61 3.90
C ASP A 99 7.48 18.25 3.74
N ASP A 100 6.82 17.15 4.16
CA ASP A 100 7.39 15.81 4.11
C ASP A 100 7.30 15.19 2.71
N SER A 101 8.16 14.20 2.46
CA SER A 101 7.98 13.25 1.35
C SER A 101 6.77 12.34 1.62
N ALA A 102 6.21 11.74 0.56
CA ALA A 102 5.01 10.94 0.66
C ALA A 102 5.18 9.53 0.06
N CYS A 103 4.61 8.54 0.74
CA CYS A 103 4.40 7.20 0.21
C CYS A 103 2.90 6.97 0.01
N LEU A 104 2.49 6.60 -1.20
CA LEU A 104 1.13 6.18 -1.52
C LEU A 104 1.09 4.68 -1.72
N VAL A 105 0.16 4.01 -1.05
CA VAL A 105 -0.16 2.60 -1.29
C VAL A 105 -1.64 2.43 -1.55
N LEU A 106 -1.97 1.57 -2.52
CA LEU A 106 -3.35 1.23 -2.83
C LEU A 106 -3.88 0.25 -1.78
N GLY A 107 -5.07 0.53 -1.25
CA GLY A 107 -5.67 -0.18 -0.13
C GLY A 107 -6.04 -1.64 -0.39
N ASP A 108 -5.92 -2.09 -1.64
CA ASP A 108 -6.24 -3.43 -2.10
C ASP A 108 -5.03 -4.23 -2.61
N ASN A 109 -3.81 -3.70 -2.43
CA ASN A 109 -2.59 -4.37 -2.84
C ASN A 109 -1.95 -5.14 -1.68
N ILE A 110 -1.58 -6.38 -1.94
CA ILE A 110 -0.92 -7.27 -0.99
C ILE A 110 0.48 -7.57 -1.51
N PHE A 111 1.48 -7.38 -0.65
CA PHE A 111 2.89 -7.62 -0.96
C PHE A 111 3.44 -8.66 0.01
N TYR A 112 4.11 -9.68 -0.52
CA TYR A 112 4.83 -10.68 0.27
C TYR A 112 6.10 -11.12 -0.43
N GLY A 113 7.22 -11.08 0.28
CA GLY A 113 8.50 -11.56 -0.26
C GLY A 113 9.69 -11.19 0.60
N SER A 114 10.75 -11.99 0.48
CA SER A 114 12.01 -11.74 1.17
C SER A 114 12.68 -10.46 0.66
N GLY A 115 13.32 -9.69 1.56
CA GLY A 115 14.02 -8.46 1.20
C GLY A 115 13.12 -7.23 1.04
N PHE A 116 11.80 -7.35 1.21
CA PHE A 116 10.86 -6.24 0.99
C PHE A 116 11.22 -5.00 1.83
N THR A 117 11.53 -5.17 3.11
CA THR A 117 11.94 -4.06 4.00
C THR A 117 13.18 -3.31 3.48
N GLY A 118 14.12 -4.01 2.84
CA GLY A 118 15.30 -3.40 2.21
C GLY A 118 14.92 -2.49 1.03
N LEU A 119 14.03 -2.97 0.15
CA LEU A 119 13.52 -2.19 -0.98
C LEU A 119 12.72 -0.97 -0.52
N LEU A 120 11.90 -1.11 0.51
CA LEU A 120 11.14 0.00 1.10
C LEU A 120 12.07 1.06 1.67
N ARG A 121 13.11 0.66 2.42
CA ARG A 121 14.12 1.59 2.97
C ARG A 121 14.86 2.34 1.86
N GLN A 122 15.28 1.65 0.80
CA GLN A 122 15.90 2.28 -0.36
C GLN A 122 14.97 3.32 -1.00
N SER A 123 13.67 3.03 -1.09
CA SER A 123 12.68 3.95 -1.67
C SER A 123 12.49 5.20 -0.81
N VAL A 124 12.46 5.04 0.52
CA VAL A 124 12.44 6.19 1.46
C VAL A 124 13.70 7.04 1.26
N GLU A 125 14.88 6.42 1.20
CA GLU A 125 16.14 7.12 1.01
C GLU A 125 16.21 7.85 -0.34
N ASN A 126 15.73 7.24 -1.42
CA ASN A 126 15.61 7.87 -2.73
C ASN A 126 14.78 9.15 -2.67
N ALA A 127 13.63 9.11 -2.00
CA ALA A 127 12.75 10.27 -1.93
C ALA A 127 13.31 11.38 -1.02
N GLU A 128 13.81 11.03 0.18
CA GLU A 128 14.21 11.98 1.21
C GLU A 128 15.60 12.58 1.00
N LYS A 129 16.56 11.75 0.52
CA LYS A 129 17.95 12.19 0.38
C LYS A 129 18.33 12.55 -1.04
N HIS A 130 17.73 11.86 -2.04
CA HIS A 130 18.14 12.01 -3.42
C HIS A 130 17.13 12.76 -4.30
N GLY A 131 15.94 13.08 -3.76
CA GLY A 131 14.88 13.77 -4.51
C GLY A 131 14.37 12.93 -5.69
N LEU A 132 14.40 11.60 -5.59
CA LEU A 132 13.99 10.66 -6.61
C LEU A 132 12.66 10.01 -6.24
N ALA A 133 11.72 9.96 -7.19
CA ALA A 133 10.55 9.12 -7.09
C ALA A 133 10.93 7.64 -7.31
N THR A 134 10.24 6.73 -6.64
CA THR A 134 10.42 5.29 -6.81
C THR A 134 9.09 4.59 -7.02
N VAL A 135 9.03 3.77 -8.06
CA VAL A 135 7.94 2.84 -8.35
C VAL A 135 8.46 1.41 -8.37
N PHE A 136 7.56 0.44 -8.22
CA PHE A 136 7.94 -0.98 -8.23
C PHE A 136 7.41 -1.66 -9.47
N GLY A 137 8.30 -2.38 -10.17
CA GLY A 137 7.98 -3.21 -11.30
C GLY A 137 7.82 -4.69 -10.90
N TYR A 138 6.71 -5.30 -11.25
CA TYR A 138 6.44 -6.72 -11.06
C TYR A 138 6.22 -7.39 -12.41
N TYR A 139 6.92 -8.50 -12.68
CA TYR A 139 6.83 -9.21 -13.95
C TYR A 139 5.49 -9.95 -14.07
N VAL A 140 4.71 -9.63 -15.11
CA VAL A 140 3.39 -10.22 -15.38
C VAL A 140 3.30 -10.73 -16.83
N ASN A 141 2.33 -11.60 -17.09
CA ASN A 141 2.08 -12.14 -18.43
C ASN A 141 1.11 -11.29 -19.26
N ASP A 142 0.37 -10.38 -18.61
CA ASP A 142 -0.68 -9.54 -19.17
C ASP A 142 -0.46 -8.05 -18.84
N PRO A 143 0.72 -7.47 -19.22
CA PRO A 143 1.14 -6.12 -18.82
C PRO A 143 0.21 -5.02 -19.31
N GLU A 144 -0.52 -5.22 -20.41
CA GLU A 144 -1.46 -4.26 -21.00
C GLU A 144 -2.61 -3.86 -20.05
N ARG A 145 -2.81 -4.59 -18.98
CA ARG A 145 -3.84 -4.28 -17.96
C ARG A 145 -3.42 -3.21 -16.97
N TYR A 146 -2.12 -2.89 -16.91
CA TYR A 146 -1.49 -2.08 -15.87
C TYR A 146 -0.74 -0.89 -16.47
N GLY A 147 -0.28 0.01 -15.61
CA GLY A 147 0.84 0.89 -15.97
C GLY A 147 2.09 0.03 -16.21
N VAL A 148 2.81 0.27 -17.27
CA VAL A 148 4.00 -0.53 -17.67
C VAL A 148 5.22 0.37 -17.66
N ALA A 149 6.28 -0.08 -16.97
CA ALA A 149 7.57 0.60 -16.93
C ALA A 149 8.63 -0.17 -17.71
N ASP A 150 9.43 0.56 -18.48
CA ASP A 150 10.69 0.09 -19.08
C ASP A 150 11.85 0.83 -18.41
N PHE A 151 12.97 0.15 -18.14
CA PHE A 151 14.07 0.66 -17.34
C PHE A 151 15.41 -0.01 -17.69
N ASP A 152 16.51 0.67 -17.37
CA ASP A 152 17.88 0.17 -17.55
C ASP A 152 18.32 -0.73 -16.38
N SER A 153 19.55 -1.26 -16.46
CA SER A 153 20.16 -2.11 -15.43
C SER A 153 20.34 -1.42 -14.09
N ASP A 154 20.39 -0.10 -14.07
CA ASP A 154 20.55 0.72 -12.85
C ASP A 154 19.18 1.14 -12.26
N GLY A 155 18.09 0.65 -12.85
CA GLY A 155 16.72 0.96 -12.46
C GLY A 155 16.28 2.39 -12.82
N ASN A 156 16.97 3.07 -13.74
CA ASN A 156 16.47 4.33 -14.26
C ASN A 156 15.31 4.04 -15.21
N CYS A 157 14.17 4.67 -14.97
CA CYS A 157 13.02 4.51 -15.84
C CYS A 157 13.31 5.14 -17.21
N LEU A 158 13.05 4.37 -18.28
CA LEU A 158 13.20 4.81 -19.68
C LEU A 158 11.85 5.22 -20.29
N SER A 159 10.80 4.50 -19.93
CA SER A 159 9.42 4.85 -20.30
C SER A 159 8.42 4.32 -19.28
N ILE A 160 7.29 5.00 -19.14
CA ILE A 160 6.15 4.56 -18.35
C ILE A 160 4.86 4.93 -19.07
N GLU A 161 3.98 3.96 -19.27
CA GLU A 161 2.76 4.11 -20.07
C GLU A 161 1.58 3.44 -19.35
N GLU A 162 0.43 4.13 -19.31
CA GLU A 162 -0.80 3.58 -18.71
C GLU A 162 -1.51 2.68 -19.71
N LYS A 163 -1.67 1.40 -19.37
CA LYS A 163 -2.41 0.39 -20.15
C LYS A 163 -2.08 0.42 -21.64
N PRO A 164 -0.80 0.29 -22.01
CA PRO A 164 -0.40 0.38 -23.40
C PRO A 164 -0.95 -0.78 -24.23
N LYS A 165 -1.37 -0.51 -25.46
CA LYS A 165 -1.80 -1.57 -26.40
C LYS A 165 -0.64 -2.48 -26.82
N ASN A 166 0.56 -1.93 -26.87
CA ASN A 166 1.80 -2.62 -27.22
C ASN A 166 2.84 -2.35 -26.11
N PRO A 167 2.84 -3.12 -25.03
CA PRO A 167 3.76 -2.92 -23.91
C PRO A 167 5.22 -3.06 -24.34
N LYS A 168 6.10 -2.18 -23.87
CA LYS A 168 7.56 -2.24 -24.13
C LYS A 168 8.27 -3.23 -23.21
N SER A 169 7.64 -3.57 -22.10
CA SER A 169 8.16 -4.54 -21.12
C SER A 169 7.02 -5.34 -20.51
N ASN A 170 7.35 -6.39 -19.75
CA ASN A 170 6.40 -7.16 -18.94
C ASN A 170 6.33 -6.68 -17.48
N TYR A 171 6.90 -5.52 -17.15
CA TYR A 171 6.91 -5.02 -15.79
C TYR A 171 5.74 -4.08 -15.52
N ALA A 172 4.71 -4.62 -14.86
CA ALA A 172 3.59 -3.86 -14.34
C ALA A 172 4.03 -3.00 -13.16
N VAL A 173 3.61 -1.74 -13.13
CA VAL A 173 3.81 -0.85 -11.99
C VAL A 173 2.75 -1.17 -10.95
N VAL A 174 3.19 -1.62 -9.78
CA VAL A 174 2.29 -2.01 -8.69
C VAL A 174 1.84 -0.78 -7.88
N GLY A 175 0.79 -0.95 -7.08
CA GLY A 175 0.16 0.13 -6.31
C GLY A 175 0.92 0.58 -5.06
N LEU A 176 2.23 0.83 -5.19
CA LEU A 176 3.09 1.34 -4.13
C LEU A 176 4.10 2.33 -4.71
N TYR A 177 4.07 3.56 -4.21
CA TYR A 177 4.76 4.70 -4.79
C TYR A 177 5.43 5.54 -3.72
N PHE A 178 6.69 5.93 -3.93
CA PHE A 178 7.44 6.80 -3.05
C PHE A 178 7.85 8.08 -3.79
N TYR A 179 7.55 9.23 -3.21
CA TYR A 179 7.77 10.51 -3.86
C TYR A 179 8.41 11.54 -2.91
N PRO A 180 9.29 12.40 -3.44
CA PRO A 180 9.63 13.66 -2.77
C PRO A 180 8.39 14.55 -2.55
N ASN A 181 8.49 15.54 -1.69
CA ASN A 181 7.40 16.50 -1.41
C ASN A 181 6.82 17.17 -2.66
N SER A 182 7.63 17.37 -3.70
CA SER A 182 7.20 17.94 -4.99
C SER A 182 6.00 17.25 -5.65
N VAL A 183 5.65 16.03 -5.19
CA VAL A 183 4.48 15.29 -5.70
C VAL A 183 3.17 16.06 -5.52
N VAL A 184 3.05 16.85 -4.45
CA VAL A 184 1.84 17.64 -4.16
C VAL A 184 1.61 18.67 -5.27
N GLU A 185 2.64 19.43 -5.62
CA GLU A 185 2.55 20.44 -6.70
C GLU A 185 2.38 19.78 -8.07
N ILE A 186 3.05 18.66 -8.32
CA ILE A 186 2.86 17.91 -9.56
C ILE A 186 1.40 17.46 -9.68
N ALA A 187 0.83 16.86 -8.62
CA ALA A 187 -0.55 16.37 -8.63
C ALA A 187 -1.59 17.47 -8.88
N LYS A 188 -1.34 18.68 -8.39
CA LYS A 188 -2.20 19.87 -8.64
C LYS A 188 -2.15 20.34 -10.08
N ASN A 189 -1.03 20.14 -10.77
CA ASN A 189 -0.79 20.71 -12.10
C ASN A 189 -1.03 19.71 -13.25
N ILE A 190 -1.15 18.42 -13.00
CA ILE A 190 -1.51 17.46 -14.05
C ILE A 190 -2.96 17.64 -14.49
N LYS A 191 -3.23 17.29 -15.75
CA LYS A 191 -4.58 17.34 -16.33
C LYS A 191 -5.23 15.95 -16.24
N PRO A 192 -6.54 15.90 -16.03
CA PRO A 192 -7.27 14.64 -16.13
C PRO A 192 -7.05 13.97 -17.50
N SER A 193 -6.97 12.64 -17.49
CA SER A 193 -6.88 11.82 -18.68
C SER A 193 -8.20 11.84 -19.49
N ALA A 194 -8.23 11.15 -20.62
CA ALA A 194 -9.45 10.96 -21.41
C ALA A 194 -10.57 10.24 -20.61
N ARG A 195 -10.22 9.57 -19.49
CA ARG A 195 -11.16 8.95 -18.55
C ARG A 195 -11.70 9.91 -17.47
N GLY A 196 -11.21 11.15 -17.45
CA GLY A 196 -11.52 12.15 -16.43
C GLY A 196 -10.74 11.97 -15.12
N GLU A 197 -9.72 11.09 -15.08
CA GLU A 197 -8.96 10.75 -13.89
C GLU A 197 -7.60 11.46 -13.85
N LEU A 198 -7.18 11.90 -12.65
CA LEU A 198 -5.83 12.33 -12.36
C LEU A 198 -4.93 11.10 -12.19
N GLU A 199 -4.29 10.71 -13.28
CA GLU A 199 -3.55 9.45 -13.36
C GLU A 199 -2.22 9.52 -12.61
N ILE A 200 -1.93 8.48 -11.84
CA ILE A 200 -0.62 8.34 -11.19
C ILE A 200 0.51 8.18 -12.21
N THR A 201 0.21 7.57 -13.35
CA THR A 201 1.17 7.43 -14.46
C THR A 201 1.59 8.78 -14.99
N THR A 202 0.70 9.78 -15.04
CA THR A 202 1.04 11.16 -15.44
C THR A 202 1.98 11.81 -14.42
N VAL A 203 1.77 11.60 -13.10
CA VAL A 203 2.72 12.04 -12.07
C VAL A 203 4.10 11.40 -12.28
N ASN A 204 4.15 10.10 -12.53
CA ASN A 204 5.40 9.40 -12.81
C ASN A 204 6.11 9.93 -14.06
N GLN A 205 5.35 10.26 -15.11
CA GLN A 205 5.88 10.87 -16.35
C GLN A 205 6.51 12.24 -16.09
N GLU A 206 5.98 13.04 -15.15
CA GLU A 206 6.63 14.32 -14.77
C GLU A 206 7.99 14.08 -14.11
N TYR A 207 8.12 13.10 -13.21
CA TYR A 207 9.42 12.73 -12.65
C TYR A 207 10.36 12.17 -13.72
N LEU A 208 9.85 11.37 -14.66
CA LEU A 208 10.63 10.80 -15.76
C LEU A 208 11.24 11.90 -16.66
N LYS A 209 10.48 12.95 -17.02
CA LYS A 209 10.97 14.09 -17.81
C LYS A 209 12.21 14.74 -17.22
N HIS A 210 12.34 14.70 -15.90
CA HIS A 210 13.47 15.24 -15.15
C HIS A 210 14.52 14.20 -14.77
N GLN A 211 14.43 12.96 -15.30
CA GLN A 211 15.31 11.83 -14.95
C GLN A 211 15.32 11.53 -13.44
N LYS A 212 14.19 11.73 -12.76
CA LYS A 212 14.02 11.54 -11.32
C LYS A 212 13.08 10.39 -10.96
N LEU A 213 12.89 9.43 -11.85
CA LEU A 213 12.07 8.24 -11.62
C LEU A 213 12.93 6.99 -11.61
N LYS A 214 12.89 6.25 -10.50
CA LYS A 214 13.53 4.95 -10.33
C LYS A 214 12.49 3.83 -10.36
N VAL A 215 12.86 2.69 -10.94
CA VAL A 215 12.10 1.44 -10.89
C VAL A 215 12.88 0.43 -10.07
N LEU A 216 12.29 -0.07 -8.99
CA LEU A 216 12.80 -1.21 -8.23
C LEU A 216 11.99 -2.44 -8.58
N THR A 217 12.66 -3.55 -8.89
CA THR A 217 11.95 -4.78 -9.30
C THR A 217 11.64 -5.67 -8.10
N LEU A 218 10.40 -6.12 -8.03
CA LEU A 218 10.00 -7.23 -7.17
C LEU A 218 10.38 -8.53 -7.87
N GLN A 219 11.46 -9.16 -7.39
CA GLN A 219 12.08 -10.31 -8.05
C GLN A 219 11.32 -11.62 -7.81
N ARG A 220 11.81 -12.73 -8.39
CA ARG A 220 11.28 -14.07 -8.14
C ARG A 220 11.23 -14.37 -6.65
N GLY A 221 10.12 -14.99 -6.22
CA GLY A 221 9.84 -15.22 -4.80
C GLY A 221 9.01 -14.11 -4.14
N PHE A 222 8.77 -13.00 -4.85
CA PHE A 222 7.77 -12.01 -4.47
C PHE A 222 6.40 -12.43 -4.96
N ALA A 223 5.38 -12.19 -4.14
CA ALA A 223 3.99 -12.19 -4.52
C ALA A 223 3.45 -10.76 -4.42
N TRP A 224 2.90 -10.28 -5.52
CA TRP A 224 2.01 -9.13 -5.56
C TRP A 224 0.64 -9.64 -5.96
N LEU A 225 -0.35 -9.44 -5.09
CA LEU A 225 -1.70 -9.96 -5.29
C LEU A 225 -2.64 -8.77 -5.49
N ASP A 226 -3.28 -8.75 -6.66
CA ASP A 226 -4.37 -7.85 -7.02
C ASP A 226 -5.69 -8.53 -6.64
N THR A 227 -6.45 -7.95 -5.74
CA THR A 227 -7.72 -8.49 -5.25
C THR A 227 -8.92 -7.94 -6.01
N GLY A 228 -8.78 -7.71 -7.33
CA GLY A 228 -9.75 -7.03 -8.19
C GLY A 228 -10.98 -7.82 -8.58
N THR A 229 -10.96 -9.15 -8.46
CA THR A 229 -12.03 -10.09 -8.83
C THR A 229 -12.34 -11.05 -7.70
N HIS A 230 -13.46 -11.77 -7.77
CA HIS A 230 -13.80 -12.81 -6.78
C HIS A 230 -12.74 -13.92 -6.73
N ASP A 231 -12.23 -14.33 -7.89
CA ASP A 231 -11.19 -15.37 -7.97
C ASP A 231 -9.89 -14.90 -7.35
N SER A 232 -9.39 -13.72 -7.73
CA SER A 232 -8.15 -13.17 -7.16
C SER A 232 -8.24 -12.87 -5.66
N LEU A 233 -9.45 -12.53 -5.16
CA LEU A 233 -9.69 -12.36 -3.73
C LEU A 233 -9.57 -13.70 -2.97
N ALA A 234 -10.15 -14.78 -3.51
CA ALA A 234 -10.07 -16.12 -2.94
C ALA A 234 -8.63 -16.67 -3.01
N GLU A 235 -7.95 -16.48 -4.12
CA GLU A 235 -6.54 -16.86 -4.30
C GLU A 235 -5.62 -16.15 -3.31
N ALA A 236 -5.80 -14.84 -3.11
CA ALA A 236 -5.04 -14.07 -2.14
C ALA A 236 -5.24 -14.61 -0.72
N SER A 237 -6.49 -14.90 -0.32
CA SER A 237 -6.79 -15.46 1.00
C SER A 237 -6.14 -16.83 1.19
N THR A 238 -6.23 -17.71 0.19
CA THR A 238 -5.61 -19.05 0.20
C THR A 238 -4.08 -18.96 0.26
N PHE A 239 -3.48 -18.04 -0.51
CA PHE A 239 -2.03 -17.82 -0.50
C PHE A 239 -1.53 -17.44 0.89
N ILE A 240 -2.16 -16.44 1.53
CA ILE A 240 -1.79 -15.99 2.88
C ILE A 240 -1.99 -17.13 3.90
N GLU A 241 -3.11 -17.84 3.83
CA GLU A 241 -3.38 -18.99 4.70
C GLU A 241 -2.27 -20.03 4.64
N VAL A 242 -1.87 -20.43 3.43
CA VAL A 242 -0.83 -21.45 3.22
C VAL A 242 0.51 -20.99 3.79
N ILE A 243 0.91 -19.74 3.52
CA ILE A 243 2.17 -19.18 4.00
C ILE A 243 2.18 -19.14 5.53
N GLU A 244 1.16 -18.57 6.17
CA GLU A 244 1.08 -18.45 7.63
C GLU A 244 1.06 -19.82 8.31
N LYS A 245 0.29 -20.77 7.81
CA LYS A 245 0.23 -22.13 8.35
C LYS A 245 1.56 -22.89 8.21
N ARG A 246 2.32 -22.66 7.14
CA ARG A 246 3.61 -23.34 6.91
C ARG A 246 4.73 -22.77 7.73
N GLN A 247 4.77 -21.45 7.90
CA GLN A 247 5.84 -20.76 8.62
C GLN A 247 5.57 -20.61 10.12
N GLY A 248 4.31 -20.64 10.52
CA GLY A 248 3.91 -20.30 11.89
C GLY A 248 4.04 -18.80 12.21
N LEU A 249 4.31 -17.97 11.18
CA LEU A 249 4.46 -16.53 11.29
C LEU A 249 3.33 -15.83 10.56
N LYS A 250 2.91 -14.69 11.06
CA LYS A 250 1.86 -13.89 10.44
C LYS A 250 2.39 -13.00 9.32
N VAL A 251 1.59 -12.81 8.27
CA VAL A 251 1.83 -11.83 7.22
C VAL A 251 1.03 -10.56 7.55
N ALA A 252 1.64 -9.39 7.45
CA ALA A 252 0.99 -8.11 7.70
C ALA A 252 0.31 -7.99 9.08
N CYS A 253 0.90 -8.57 10.11
CA CYS A 253 0.49 -8.38 11.49
C CYS A 253 1.02 -7.04 12.00
N LEU A 254 0.12 -6.05 12.13
CA LEU A 254 0.51 -4.67 12.47
C LEU A 254 1.11 -4.60 13.88
N GLU A 255 0.56 -5.36 14.81
CA GLU A 255 1.00 -5.45 16.21
C GLU A 255 2.42 -6.03 16.29
N GLU A 256 2.70 -7.10 15.54
CA GLU A 256 4.04 -7.68 15.46
C GLU A 256 5.06 -6.70 14.88
N ILE A 257 4.69 -5.98 13.80
CA ILE A 257 5.56 -4.98 13.18
C ILE A 257 5.86 -3.86 14.17
N ALA A 258 4.85 -3.33 14.84
CA ALA A 258 5.00 -2.29 15.86
C ALA A 258 5.92 -2.74 16.99
N PHE A 259 5.73 -3.96 17.49
CA PHE A 259 6.55 -4.56 18.54
C PHE A 259 8.00 -4.76 18.10
N LYS A 260 8.24 -5.41 16.96
CA LYS A 260 9.60 -5.62 16.43
C LYS A 260 10.34 -4.32 16.07
N ARG A 261 9.59 -3.24 15.82
CA ARG A 261 10.12 -1.90 15.62
C ARG A 261 10.39 -1.14 16.94
N GLY A 262 9.99 -1.70 18.08
CA GLY A 262 10.09 -1.03 19.38
C GLY A 262 9.15 0.17 19.51
N TRP A 263 8.05 0.22 18.75
CA TRP A 263 7.03 1.25 18.85
C TRP A 263 6.06 0.99 19.98
N ILE A 264 5.87 -0.28 20.33
CA ILE A 264 5.16 -0.77 21.50
C ILE A 264 6.04 -1.78 22.24
N ASP A 265 5.81 -1.96 23.53
CA ASP A 265 6.47 -2.95 24.37
C ASP A 265 5.66 -4.26 24.49
N ALA A 266 6.18 -5.21 25.26
CA ALA A 266 5.54 -6.50 25.48
C ALA A 266 4.21 -6.37 26.23
N GLU A 267 4.12 -5.46 27.20
CA GLU A 267 2.90 -5.22 27.99
C GLU A 267 1.76 -4.71 27.07
N GLN A 268 2.07 -3.76 26.19
CA GLN A 268 1.12 -3.27 25.20
C GLN A 268 0.71 -4.36 24.20
N LEU A 269 1.67 -5.19 23.75
CA LEU A 269 1.36 -6.32 22.85
C LEU A 269 0.44 -7.35 23.53
N GLU A 270 0.67 -7.68 24.80
CA GLU A 270 -0.22 -8.54 25.61
C GLU A 270 -1.61 -7.91 25.75
N HIS A 271 -1.69 -6.60 26.01
CA HIS A 271 -2.95 -5.87 26.08
C HIS A 271 -3.76 -6.01 24.79
N LEU A 272 -3.13 -5.81 23.64
CA LEU A 272 -3.75 -5.98 22.32
C LEU A 272 -4.20 -7.42 22.04
N ALA A 273 -3.48 -8.40 22.55
CA ALA A 273 -3.81 -9.82 22.39
C ALA A 273 -5.05 -10.25 23.20
N GLN A 274 -5.29 -9.67 24.39
CA GLN A 274 -6.33 -10.10 25.34
C GLN A 274 -7.72 -10.28 24.72
N PRO A 275 -8.30 -9.34 23.98
CA PRO A 275 -9.63 -9.51 23.40
C PRO A 275 -9.71 -10.61 22.33
N MET A 276 -8.55 -11.06 21.80
CA MET A 276 -8.44 -12.01 20.70
C MET A 276 -7.96 -13.41 21.12
N LEU A 277 -7.79 -13.70 22.41
CA LEU A 277 -7.24 -14.98 22.89
C LEU A 277 -8.08 -16.22 22.49
N LYS A 278 -9.33 -16.03 22.09
CA LYS A 278 -10.20 -17.12 21.62
C LYS A 278 -9.88 -17.59 20.20
N ASN A 279 -9.01 -16.88 19.47
CA ASN A 279 -8.60 -17.21 18.11
C ASN A 279 -7.08 -17.29 17.98
N GLY A 280 -6.61 -17.85 16.86
CA GLY A 280 -5.18 -18.06 16.60
C GLY A 280 -4.38 -16.76 16.45
N TYR A 281 -5.02 -15.65 16.07
CA TYR A 281 -4.35 -14.35 15.93
C TYR A 281 -3.89 -13.82 17.30
N GLY A 282 -4.81 -13.75 18.28
CA GLY A 282 -4.46 -13.30 19.61
C GLY A 282 -3.51 -14.25 20.35
N GLN A 283 -3.65 -15.58 20.13
CA GLN A 283 -2.71 -16.56 20.69
C GLN A 283 -1.29 -16.37 20.16
N TYR A 284 -1.15 -16.04 18.86
CA TYR A 284 0.13 -15.70 18.23
C TYR A 284 0.77 -14.45 18.87
N LEU A 285 0.00 -13.37 19.06
CA LEU A 285 0.50 -12.15 19.71
C LEU A 285 0.96 -12.42 21.15
N MET A 286 0.18 -13.20 21.89
CA MET A 286 0.53 -13.58 23.27
C MET A 286 1.78 -14.44 23.33
N GLN A 287 2.01 -15.33 22.37
CA GLN A 287 3.25 -16.10 22.27
C GLN A 287 4.43 -15.18 21.97
N LEU A 288 4.28 -14.28 20.98
CA LEU A 288 5.32 -13.34 20.59
C LEU A 288 5.77 -12.42 21.73
N ALA A 289 4.84 -11.97 22.58
CA ALA A 289 5.16 -11.14 23.74
C ALA A 289 6.01 -11.88 24.80
N LYS A 290 6.01 -13.21 24.80
CA LYS A 290 6.77 -14.06 25.75
C LYS A 290 8.12 -14.55 25.23
N GLU A 291 8.42 -14.34 23.96
CA GLU A 291 9.67 -14.80 23.30
C GLU A 291 10.87 -13.88 23.55
N ILE A 292 10.81 -12.98 24.55
CA ILE A 292 11.88 -12.02 24.91
C ILE A 292 12.76 -12.60 26.01
#